data_8719c26f3ef22824444d7ac689285128
#
_entry.id   8719c26f3ef22824444d7ac689285128
#
_cell.length_a   1.000
_cell.length_b   1.000
_cell.length_c   1.000
_cell.angle_alpha   90.00
_cell.angle_beta   90.00
_cell.angle_gamma   90.00
#
_symmetry.space_group_name_H-M   'P 1'
#
loop_
_entity.id
_entity.type
_entity.pdbx_description
1 polymer ?
#
loop_
_entity_poly.entity_id
_entity_poly.type
_entity_poly.pdbx_seq_one_letter_code
_entity_poly.pdbx_strand_id
1 'polypeptide(L)'
;MYDINFFKQSYELKKKITSRDFSFDNLKLIEDELEFLRNKNPTIFNIETTNYCNMKCVMCPRTIYMERKNIWINDELFERMLDQVATHDHKKLNDFWDWLKNDVKLNPSEVSENGFYFSVVSRCLILHGYGEPFLDKYLIKRLKACKERNIPTYFSCTPATMTVDKAVEAMENGLTVLKFSLDAMDDEKIKSIRGKKANYNESIEKIFKLIKIKKERGFKTLLVPCMIAFDSKEESLKLHKEFLDFWKNEDVYAYVKSQDNRWYFEQNKTLENKSHYAKQYCEFPWTSTTVMAEGNVVPCTQISNNEIVLGNTKENSLEEIWNGEKYKQLRNMHITGNFPKGHKCSERCDQI
;
A
#
# COMPACT_ATOMS: atom_id res chain seq x y z
N MET A 1 5.00 -3.96 -5.02
CA MET A 1 5.85 -3.20 -5.98
C MET A 1 4.98 -2.46 -6.97
N TYR A 2 5.53 -1.45 -7.64
CA TYR A 2 4.93 -0.78 -8.81
C TYR A 2 5.99 -0.56 -9.87
N ASP A 3 5.56 -0.27 -11.11
CA ASP A 3 6.48 -0.05 -12.21
C ASP A 3 7.22 1.29 -12.09
N ILE A 4 8.44 1.25 -11.55
CA ILE A 4 9.30 2.42 -11.34
C ILE A 4 9.77 3.05 -12.66
N ASN A 5 9.90 2.26 -13.74
CA ASN A 5 10.28 2.79 -15.04
C ASN A 5 9.15 3.60 -15.65
N PHE A 6 7.92 3.07 -15.61
CA PHE A 6 6.74 3.82 -16.05
C PHE A 6 6.61 5.13 -15.24
N PHE A 7 6.72 5.04 -13.91
CA PHE A 7 6.63 6.21 -13.03
C PHE A 7 7.64 7.30 -13.41
N LYS A 8 8.89 6.92 -13.67
CA LYS A 8 9.96 7.86 -14.08
C LYS A 8 9.70 8.44 -15.46
N GLN A 9 9.39 7.62 -16.44
CA GLN A 9 9.23 8.03 -17.84
C GLN A 9 7.96 8.86 -18.08
N SER A 10 6.87 8.54 -17.40
CA SER A 10 5.61 9.27 -17.52
C SER A 10 5.53 10.56 -16.67
N TYR A 11 6.57 10.90 -15.92
CA TYR A 11 6.51 12.00 -14.94
C TYR A 11 6.14 13.35 -15.54
N GLU A 12 6.74 13.72 -16.69
CA GLU A 12 6.42 14.99 -17.36
C GLU A 12 5.05 14.92 -18.07
N LEU A 13 4.71 13.76 -18.65
CA LEU A 13 3.40 13.55 -19.25
C LEU A 13 2.27 13.63 -18.19
N LYS A 14 2.50 13.07 -17.02
CA LYS A 14 1.60 13.17 -15.88
C LYS A 14 1.33 14.63 -15.50
N LYS A 15 2.35 15.48 -15.46
CA LYS A 15 2.16 16.92 -15.19
C LYS A 15 1.24 17.57 -16.21
N LYS A 16 1.38 17.27 -17.50
CA LYS A 16 0.50 17.78 -18.57
C LYS A 16 -0.95 17.32 -18.38
N ILE A 17 -1.16 16.02 -18.10
CA ILE A 17 -2.51 15.46 -17.86
C ILE A 17 -3.14 16.12 -16.64
N THR A 18 -2.41 16.31 -15.56
CA THR A 18 -2.91 16.87 -14.30
C THR A 18 -3.18 18.37 -14.37
N SER A 19 -2.40 19.11 -15.17
CA SER A 19 -2.63 20.54 -15.42
C SER A 19 -3.71 20.80 -16.48
N ARG A 20 -4.19 19.76 -17.14
CA ARG A 20 -5.04 19.85 -18.34
C ARG A 20 -4.44 20.69 -19.46
N ASP A 21 -3.13 20.70 -19.52
CA ASP A 21 -2.38 21.42 -20.56
C ASP A 21 -2.29 20.58 -21.85
N PHE A 22 -3.46 20.16 -22.36
CA PHE A 22 -3.58 19.48 -23.65
C PHE A 22 -4.95 19.72 -24.25
N SER A 23 -5.00 19.80 -25.59
CA SER A 23 -6.25 19.82 -26.33
C SER A 23 -6.83 18.41 -26.43
N PHE A 24 -8.15 18.32 -26.65
CA PHE A 24 -8.83 17.04 -26.87
C PHE A 24 -8.22 16.23 -28.02
N ASP A 25 -7.72 16.91 -29.06
CA ASP A 25 -7.07 16.29 -30.22
C ASP A 25 -5.74 15.57 -29.85
N ASN A 26 -5.10 15.95 -28.73
CA ASN A 26 -3.89 15.32 -28.23
C ASN A 26 -4.15 14.13 -27.29
N LEU A 27 -5.40 13.87 -26.89
CA LEU A 27 -5.72 12.77 -25.96
C LEU A 27 -5.29 11.41 -26.50
N LYS A 28 -5.50 11.17 -27.80
CA LYS A 28 -5.10 9.92 -28.43
C LYS A 28 -3.59 9.72 -28.40
N LEU A 29 -2.81 10.76 -28.64
CA LEU A 29 -1.35 10.73 -28.56
C LEU A 29 -0.87 10.41 -27.14
N ILE A 30 -1.52 11.00 -26.12
CA ILE A 30 -1.22 10.74 -24.72
C ILE A 30 -1.53 9.29 -24.35
N GLU A 31 -2.68 8.76 -24.78
CA GLU A 31 -3.06 7.37 -24.58
C GLU A 31 -2.02 6.41 -25.19
N ASP A 32 -1.64 6.64 -26.45
CA ASP A 32 -0.67 5.81 -27.16
C ASP A 32 0.71 5.87 -26.49
N GLU A 33 1.14 7.02 -26.00
CA GLU A 33 2.40 7.18 -25.24
C GLU A 33 2.36 6.44 -23.90
N LEU A 34 1.29 6.56 -23.12
CA LEU A 34 1.14 5.82 -21.87
C LEU A 34 1.08 4.31 -22.09
N GLU A 35 0.39 3.84 -23.13
CA GLU A 35 0.35 2.42 -23.49
C GLU A 35 1.70 1.91 -24.00
N PHE A 36 2.49 2.74 -24.68
CA PHE A 36 3.84 2.41 -25.11
C PHE A 36 4.81 2.29 -23.92
N LEU A 37 4.70 3.17 -22.93
CA LEU A 37 5.55 3.17 -21.73
C LEU A 37 5.22 2.01 -20.77
N ARG A 38 3.99 1.55 -20.77
CA ARG A 38 3.48 0.54 -19.85
C ARG A 38 4.10 -0.84 -20.10
N ASN A 39 4.49 -1.54 -19.04
CA ASN A 39 4.89 -2.93 -19.14
C ASN A 39 3.72 -3.80 -19.63
N LYS A 40 4.03 -4.75 -20.53
CA LYS A 40 3.07 -5.75 -21.00
C LYS A 40 2.67 -6.71 -19.88
N ASN A 41 3.61 -7.06 -19.00
CA ASN A 41 3.38 -7.88 -17.82
C ASN A 41 3.15 -6.96 -16.62
N PRO A 42 2.08 -7.17 -15.84
CA PRO A 42 1.79 -6.31 -14.70
C PRO A 42 2.78 -6.52 -13.57
N THR A 43 3.07 -5.45 -12.85
CA THR A 43 3.71 -5.53 -11.54
C THR A 43 2.64 -5.74 -10.47
N ILE A 44 2.87 -6.64 -9.53
CA ILE A 44 1.92 -6.88 -8.44
C ILE A 44 2.27 -5.95 -7.27
N PHE A 45 1.36 -5.02 -6.97
CA PHE A 45 1.49 -4.12 -5.84
C PHE A 45 1.17 -4.84 -4.53
N ASN A 46 0.04 -5.52 -4.51
CA ASN A 46 -0.51 -6.11 -3.30
C ASN A 46 -1.21 -7.43 -3.60
N ILE A 47 -0.98 -8.42 -2.73
CA ILE A 47 -1.78 -9.65 -2.64
C ILE A 47 -2.41 -9.66 -1.25
N GLU A 48 -3.73 -9.57 -1.17
CA GLU A 48 -4.46 -9.78 0.07
C GLU A 48 -4.42 -11.25 0.45
N THR A 49 -3.55 -11.61 1.39
CA THR A 49 -3.40 -13.02 1.80
C THR A 49 -4.56 -13.51 2.65
N THR A 50 -5.20 -12.60 3.37
CA THR A 50 -6.44 -12.82 4.12
C THR A 50 -7.19 -11.50 4.32
N ASN A 51 -8.49 -11.59 4.45
CA ASN A 51 -9.33 -10.48 4.91
C ASN A 51 -9.88 -10.71 6.34
N TYR A 52 -9.38 -11.72 7.07
CA TYR A 52 -9.66 -11.86 8.50
C TYR A 52 -8.98 -10.75 9.30
N CYS A 53 -9.74 -10.08 10.16
CA CYS A 53 -9.21 -9.12 11.12
C CYS A 53 -10.06 -9.13 12.37
N ASN A 54 -9.44 -9.11 13.54
CA ASN A 54 -10.12 -9.09 14.84
C ASN A 54 -10.13 -7.68 15.47
N MET A 55 -9.62 -6.67 14.74
CA MET A 55 -9.64 -5.26 15.15
C MET A 55 -10.91 -4.56 14.68
N LYS A 56 -11.24 -3.43 15.31
CA LYS A 56 -12.40 -2.60 15.03
C LYS A 56 -11.99 -1.14 14.83
N CYS A 57 -10.99 -0.93 13.96
CA CYS A 57 -10.46 0.41 13.68
C CYS A 57 -11.54 1.29 13.06
N VAL A 58 -11.73 2.50 13.63
CA VAL A 58 -12.78 3.45 13.20
C VAL A 58 -12.59 3.96 11.77
N MET A 59 -11.33 4.02 11.30
CA MET A 59 -10.99 4.47 9.95
C MET A 59 -11.00 3.33 8.91
N CYS A 60 -11.19 2.08 9.31
CA CYS A 60 -11.03 0.96 8.39
C CYS A 60 -12.33 0.62 7.67
N PRO A 61 -12.35 0.61 6.33
CA PRO A 61 -13.56 0.23 5.56
C PRO A 61 -14.08 -1.17 5.93
N ARG A 62 -13.18 -2.07 6.32
CA ARG A 62 -13.57 -3.40 6.79
C ARG A 62 -14.52 -3.35 7.99
N THR A 63 -14.34 -2.40 8.89
CA THR A 63 -15.18 -2.26 10.08
C THR A 63 -16.58 -1.77 9.74
N ILE A 64 -16.70 -0.92 8.70
CA ILE A 64 -17.91 -0.15 8.42
C ILE A 64 -18.66 -0.68 7.20
N TYR A 65 -17.94 -1.07 6.13
CA TYR A 65 -18.53 -1.28 4.81
C TYR A 65 -18.29 -2.66 4.21
N MET A 66 -17.35 -3.47 4.73
CA MET A 66 -16.97 -4.72 4.07
C MET A 66 -18.04 -5.80 4.19
N GLU A 67 -18.53 -6.24 3.03
CA GLU A 67 -19.53 -7.30 2.88
C GLU A 67 -18.93 -8.64 2.46
N ARG A 68 -17.66 -8.65 2.02
CA ARG A 68 -16.97 -9.86 1.57
C ARG A 68 -16.87 -10.88 2.70
N LYS A 69 -17.07 -12.16 2.38
CA LYS A 69 -16.86 -13.27 3.33
C LYS A 69 -15.40 -13.33 3.75
N ASN A 70 -15.16 -13.66 5.01
CA ASN A 70 -13.81 -13.89 5.52
C ASN A 70 -13.16 -15.08 4.81
N ILE A 71 -11.98 -14.91 4.26
CA ILE A 71 -11.27 -15.92 3.47
C ILE A 71 -9.74 -15.76 3.62
N TRP A 72 -9.03 -16.86 3.42
CA TRP A 72 -7.60 -16.90 3.10
C TRP A 72 -7.45 -17.18 1.61
N ILE A 73 -6.49 -16.55 0.97
CA ILE A 73 -6.17 -16.88 -0.41
C ILE A 73 -5.77 -18.36 -0.50
N ASN A 74 -6.18 -19.01 -1.57
CA ASN A 74 -5.77 -20.39 -1.86
C ASN A 74 -4.25 -20.44 -2.12
N ASP A 75 -3.56 -21.47 -1.59
CA ASP A 75 -2.10 -21.57 -1.68
C ASP A 75 -1.60 -21.75 -3.11
N GLU A 76 -2.27 -22.57 -3.92
CA GLU A 76 -1.90 -22.79 -5.34
C GLU A 76 -2.04 -21.49 -6.13
N LEU A 77 -3.10 -20.72 -5.85
CA LEU A 77 -3.31 -19.42 -6.46
C LEU A 77 -2.22 -18.44 -6.04
N PHE A 78 -1.84 -18.43 -4.77
CA PHE A 78 -0.77 -17.58 -4.25
C PHE A 78 0.57 -17.90 -4.92
N GLU A 79 0.98 -19.18 -4.97
CA GLU A 79 2.21 -19.63 -5.61
C GLU A 79 2.25 -19.28 -7.10
N ARG A 80 1.16 -19.52 -7.83
CA ARG A 80 1.05 -19.17 -9.25
C ARG A 80 1.21 -17.67 -9.50
N MET A 81 0.76 -16.81 -8.58
CA MET A 81 0.97 -15.37 -8.69
C MET A 81 2.42 -14.99 -8.40
N LEU A 82 3.08 -15.66 -7.43
CA LEU A 82 4.50 -15.39 -7.16
C LEU A 82 5.39 -15.68 -8.36
N ASP A 83 5.05 -16.68 -9.16
CA ASP A 83 5.80 -17.02 -10.40
C ASP A 83 5.68 -15.94 -11.48
N GLN A 84 4.72 -15.02 -11.36
CA GLN A 84 4.53 -13.88 -12.24
C GLN A 84 5.09 -12.56 -11.67
N VAL A 85 5.66 -12.57 -10.46
CA VAL A 85 6.27 -11.38 -9.85
C VAL A 85 7.67 -11.15 -10.41
N ALA A 86 7.86 -10.05 -11.11
CA ALA A 86 9.17 -9.57 -11.53
C ALA A 86 9.69 -8.54 -10.53
N THR A 87 10.78 -8.87 -9.83
CA THR A 87 11.45 -7.94 -8.92
C THR A 87 12.32 -6.94 -9.70
N HIS A 88 12.49 -5.75 -9.12
CA HIS A 88 13.44 -4.77 -9.66
C HIS A 88 14.86 -5.16 -9.27
N ASP A 89 15.78 -5.16 -10.22
CA ASP A 89 17.20 -5.30 -9.93
C ASP A 89 17.77 -4.06 -9.20
N HIS A 90 18.90 -4.22 -8.54
CA HIS A 90 19.53 -3.15 -7.77
C HIS A 90 19.91 -1.93 -8.62
N LYS A 91 20.32 -2.14 -9.88
CA LYS A 91 20.69 -1.04 -10.77
C LYS A 91 19.48 -0.18 -11.08
N LYS A 92 18.35 -0.79 -11.48
CA LYS A 92 17.10 -0.05 -11.75
C LYS A 92 16.60 0.71 -10.54
N LEU A 93 16.70 0.11 -9.34
CA LEU A 93 16.32 0.78 -8.10
C LEU A 93 17.24 1.98 -7.80
N ASN A 94 18.55 1.82 -7.96
CA ASN A 94 19.50 2.92 -7.75
C ASN A 94 19.26 4.05 -8.76
N ASP A 95 19.12 3.73 -10.05
CA ASP A 95 18.83 4.72 -11.10
C ASP A 95 17.52 5.48 -10.83
N PHE A 96 16.52 4.80 -10.27
CA PHE A 96 15.26 5.42 -9.87
C PHE A 96 15.44 6.35 -8.66
N TRP A 97 16.16 5.93 -7.63
CA TRP A 97 16.41 6.74 -6.44
C TRP A 97 17.30 7.96 -6.74
N ASP A 98 18.29 7.80 -7.61
CA ASP A 98 19.13 8.91 -8.08
C ASP A 98 18.28 9.95 -8.84
N TRP A 99 17.38 9.49 -9.70
CA TRP A 99 16.43 10.38 -10.39
C TRP A 99 15.48 11.09 -9.41
N LEU A 100 14.91 10.41 -8.42
CA LEU A 100 14.09 11.04 -7.40
C LEU A 100 14.83 12.14 -6.67
N LYS A 101 16.08 11.90 -6.32
CA LYS A 101 16.94 12.86 -5.61
C LYS A 101 17.33 14.05 -6.50
N ASN A 102 17.77 13.77 -7.72
CA ASN A 102 18.40 14.77 -8.59
C ASN A 102 17.39 15.59 -9.38
N ASP A 103 16.31 14.98 -9.87
CA ASP A 103 15.34 15.62 -10.77
C ASP A 103 14.06 15.99 -10.01
N VAL A 104 13.51 15.10 -9.19
CA VAL A 104 12.28 15.34 -8.41
C VAL A 104 12.56 16.11 -7.11
N LYS A 105 13.83 16.18 -6.66
CA LYS A 105 14.27 16.81 -5.41
C LYS A 105 13.68 16.12 -4.15
N LEU A 106 13.34 14.86 -4.26
CA LEU A 106 12.93 14.02 -3.13
C LEU A 106 14.14 13.23 -2.63
N ASN A 107 14.36 13.22 -1.33
CA ASN A 107 15.38 12.36 -0.73
C ASN A 107 14.75 11.04 -0.25
N PRO A 108 14.96 9.90 -0.96
CA PRO A 108 14.40 8.62 -0.56
C PRO A 108 14.90 8.12 0.81
N SER A 109 16.02 8.65 1.30
CA SER A 109 16.57 8.31 2.61
C SER A 109 15.97 9.15 3.74
N GLU A 110 15.18 10.18 3.40
CA GLU A 110 14.47 10.96 4.39
C GLU A 110 13.35 10.14 5.03
N VAL A 111 13.28 10.18 6.35
CA VAL A 111 12.25 9.46 7.11
C VAL A 111 10.93 10.23 7.01
N SER A 112 10.12 9.84 6.05
CA SER A 112 8.84 10.48 5.74
C SER A 112 7.88 9.48 5.08
N GLU A 113 6.60 9.84 4.93
CA GLU A 113 5.63 9.03 4.18
C GLU A 113 6.08 8.82 2.72
N ASN A 114 6.55 9.88 2.06
CA ASN A 114 7.05 9.81 0.70
C ASN A 114 8.34 8.97 0.61
N GLY A 115 9.28 9.16 1.54
CA GLY A 115 10.48 8.35 1.63
C GLY A 115 10.14 6.86 1.78
N PHE A 116 9.19 6.51 2.65
CA PHE A 116 8.71 5.14 2.80
C PHE A 116 8.08 4.59 1.51
N TYR A 117 7.20 5.36 0.86
CA TYR A 117 6.56 4.94 -0.39
C TYR A 117 7.58 4.66 -1.49
N PHE A 118 8.49 5.60 -1.71
CA PHE A 118 9.46 5.49 -2.80
C PHE A 118 10.61 4.52 -2.52
N SER A 119 11.05 4.35 -1.27
CA SER A 119 12.18 3.47 -0.95
C SER A 119 11.77 2.05 -0.54
N VAL A 120 10.58 1.87 0.00
CA VAL A 120 10.11 0.58 0.51
C VAL A 120 9.03 -0.01 -0.38
N VAL A 121 7.93 0.72 -0.60
CA VAL A 121 6.78 0.21 -1.34
C VAL A 121 7.12 -0.05 -2.81
N SER A 122 8.04 0.74 -3.40
CA SER A 122 8.50 0.55 -4.77
C SER A 122 9.06 -0.86 -5.04
N ARG A 123 9.69 -1.47 -4.05
CA ARG A 123 10.42 -2.74 -4.21
C ARG A 123 9.80 -3.95 -3.52
N CYS A 124 8.82 -3.77 -2.65
CA CYS A 124 8.25 -4.85 -1.86
C CYS A 124 6.89 -5.29 -2.39
N LEU A 125 6.66 -6.60 -2.42
CA LEU A 125 5.32 -7.16 -2.53
C LEU A 125 4.59 -6.98 -1.22
N ILE A 126 3.42 -6.34 -1.25
CA ILE A 126 2.59 -6.12 -0.08
C ILE A 126 1.72 -7.35 0.18
N LEU A 127 1.81 -7.91 1.39
CA LEU A 127 1.07 -9.12 1.79
C LEU A 127 -0.03 -8.82 2.82
N HIS A 128 -0.71 -7.70 2.65
CA HIS A 128 -1.89 -7.37 3.45
C HIS A 128 -2.91 -6.60 2.60
N GLY A 129 -4.16 -6.71 2.98
CA GLY A 129 -5.27 -5.94 2.43
C GLY A 129 -6.13 -5.43 3.58
N TYR A 130 -7.37 -5.87 3.63
CA TYR A 130 -8.31 -5.54 4.70
C TYR A 130 -8.26 -6.50 5.89
N GLY A 131 -7.41 -7.53 5.86
CA GLY A 131 -7.16 -8.45 6.95
C GLY A 131 -5.98 -8.03 7.84
N GLU A 132 -5.82 -8.76 8.92
CA GLU A 132 -4.67 -8.67 9.80
C GLU A 132 -3.68 -9.79 9.48
N PRO A 133 -2.47 -9.50 8.99
CA PRO A 133 -1.53 -10.53 8.51
C PRO A 133 -1.17 -11.59 9.54
N PHE A 134 -1.05 -11.22 10.82
CA PHE A 134 -0.76 -12.20 11.87
C PHE A 134 -1.92 -13.17 12.18
N LEU A 135 -3.11 -12.94 11.64
CA LEU A 135 -4.22 -13.89 11.64
C LEU A 135 -4.22 -14.83 10.42
N ASP A 136 -3.33 -14.60 9.47
CA ASP A 136 -3.11 -15.56 8.39
C ASP A 136 -2.40 -16.80 8.93
N LYS A 137 -3.10 -17.93 8.92
CA LYS A 137 -2.55 -19.21 9.38
C LYS A 137 -1.42 -19.75 8.51
N TYR A 138 -1.29 -19.24 7.28
CA TYR A 138 -0.28 -19.63 6.32
C TYR A 138 0.83 -18.58 6.12
N LEU A 139 0.85 -17.53 6.94
CA LEU A 139 1.78 -16.39 6.80
C LEU A 139 3.23 -16.85 6.60
N ILE A 140 3.72 -17.73 7.47
CA ILE A 140 5.11 -18.18 7.43
C ILE A 140 5.43 -18.95 6.15
N LYS A 141 4.55 -19.86 5.74
CA LYS A 141 4.67 -20.59 4.47
C LYS A 141 4.77 -19.62 3.29
N ARG A 142 3.94 -18.57 3.27
CA ARG A 142 3.92 -17.55 2.22
C ARG A 142 5.17 -16.69 2.19
N LEU A 143 5.68 -16.28 3.36
CA LEU A 143 6.95 -15.57 3.45
C LEU A 143 8.11 -16.41 2.94
N LYS A 144 8.16 -17.70 3.29
CA LYS A 144 9.16 -18.64 2.80
C LYS A 144 9.11 -18.76 1.28
N ALA A 145 7.92 -18.92 0.68
CA ALA A 145 7.73 -18.98 -0.76
C ALA A 145 8.21 -17.71 -1.48
N CYS A 146 7.98 -16.52 -0.89
CA CYS A 146 8.53 -15.26 -1.40
C CYS A 146 10.05 -15.21 -1.28
N LYS A 147 10.61 -15.63 -0.13
CA LYS A 147 12.06 -15.67 0.12
C LYS A 147 12.79 -16.55 -0.89
N GLU A 148 12.25 -17.74 -1.19
CA GLU A 148 12.80 -18.69 -2.16
C GLU A 148 12.87 -18.12 -3.58
N ARG A 149 12.01 -17.14 -3.90
CA ARG A 149 11.97 -16.40 -5.18
C ARG A 149 12.67 -15.04 -5.11
N ASN A 150 13.36 -14.72 -4.02
CA ASN A 150 13.99 -13.41 -3.79
C ASN A 150 13.02 -12.23 -3.91
N ILE A 151 11.76 -12.41 -3.52
CA ILE A 151 10.74 -11.36 -3.53
C ILE A 151 10.75 -10.64 -2.18
N PRO A 152 11.15 -9.36 -2.10
CA PRO A 152 11.05 -8.57 -0.88
C PRO A 152 9.59 -8.40 -0.48
N THR A 153 9.29 -8.57 0.82
CA THR A 153 7.92 -8.55 1.33
C THR A 153 7.70 -7.46 2.37
N TYR A 154 6.50 -6.94 2.39
CA TYR A 154 6.06 -5.94 3.35
C TYR A 154 4.63 -6.23 3.81
N PHE A 155 4.37 -6.07 5.08
CA PHE A 155 3.01 -5.92 5.58
C PHE A 155 2.92 -5.00 6.80
N SER A 156 1.74 -4.45 7.00
CA SER A 156 1.38 -3.66 8.19
C SER A 156 0.53 -4.50 9.12
N CYS A 157 0.78 -4.40 10.43
CA CYS A 157 -0.01 -5.06 11.45
C CYS A 157 -0.42 -4.11 12.56
N THR A 158 -1.41 -4.52 13.35
CA THR A 158 -1.64 -3.93 14.67
C THR A 158 -0.89 -4.78 15.70
N PRO A 159 0.06 -4.23 16.49
CA PRO A 159 0.87 -5.05 17.42
C PRO A 159 0.06 -5.84 18.44
N ALA A 160 -1.17 -5.41 18.73
CA ALA A 160 -2.09 -6.14 19.60
C ALA A 160 -2.41 -7.57 19.11
N THR A 161 -2.30 -7.81 17.80
CA THR A 161 -2.59 -9.12 17.19
C THR A 161 -1.33 -9.99 17.03
N MET A 162 -0.18 -9.40 17.22
CA MET A 162 1.13 -10.00 17.04
C MET A 162 1.63 -10.66 18.34
N THR A 163 2.25 -11.83 18.24
CA THR A 163 3.16 -12.33 19.26
C THR A 163 4.61 -12.08 18.81
N VAL A 164 5.52 -11.88 19.76
CA VAL A 164 6.95 -11.68 19.46
C VAL A 164 7.51 -12.87 18.69
N ASP A 165 7.19 -14.10 19.14
CA ASP A 165 7.69 -15.35 18.51
C ASP A 165 7.26 -15.46 17.04
N LYS A 166 5.97 -15.19 16.73
CA LYS A 166 5.48 -15.23 15.35
C LYS A 166 6.09 -14.14 14.48
N ALA A 167 6.37 -12.95 15.06
CA ALA A 167 7.07 -11.89 14.34
C ALA A 167 8.54 -12.26 14.07
N VAL A 168 9.24 -12.86 15.04
CA VAL A 168 10.60 -13.37 14.85
C VAL A 168 10.63 -14.47 13.79
N GLU A 169 9.70 -15.42 13.83
CA GLU A 169 9.56 -16.46 12.81
C GLU A 169 9.32 -15.86 11.40
N ALA A 170 8.53 -14.79 11.31
CA ALA A 170 8.33 -14.07 10.06
C ALA A 170 9.63 -13.42 9.55
N MET A 171 10.43 -12.82 10.44
CA MET A 171 11.75 -12.24 10.12
C MET A 171 12.74 -13.30 9.63
N GLU A 172 12.79 -14.46 10.28
CA GLU A 172 13.61 -15.61 9.88
C GLU A 172 13.25 -16.13 8.49
N ASN A 173 11.95 -16.08 8.16
CA ASN A 173 11.42 -16.55 6.88
C ASN A 173 11.34 -15.48 5.79
N GLY A 174 12.07 -14.35 5.95
CA GLY A 174 12.33 -13.42 4.87
C GLY A 174 11.42 -12.20 4.82
N LEU A 175 10.71 -11.89 5.91
CA LEU A 175 10.00 -10.62 6.00
C LEU A 175 10.97 -9.45 5.90
N THR A 176 10.83 -8.64 4.85
CA THR A 176 11.73 -7.50 4.61
C THR A 176 11.33 -6.27 5.41
N VAL A 177 10.02 -6.01 5.52
CA VAL A 177 9.51 -4.83 6.23
C VAL A 177 8.30 -5.19 7.08
N LEU A 178 8.33 -4.82 8.35
CA LEU A 178 7.22 -4.96 9.29
C LEU A 178 6.80 -3.58 9.79
N LYS A 179 5.60 -3.14 9.40
CA LYS A 179 5.04 -1.87 9.85
C LYS A 179 4.05 -2.08 10.99
N PHE A 180 4.19 -1.25 12.02
CA PHE A 180 3.34 -1.24 13.20
C PHE A 180 2.42 -0.03 13.18
N SER A 181 1.13 -0.27 13.26
CA SER A 181 0.11 0.76 13.28
C SER A 181 -0.15 1.22 14.72
N LEU A 182 0.39 2.38 15.06
CA LEU A 182 0.38 3.00 16.40
C LEU A 182 -0.21 4.41 16.31
N ASP A 183 -1.54 4.54 16.40
CA ASP A 183 -2.24 5.81 16.16
C ASP A 183 -2.50 6.62 17.43
N ALA A 184 -1.85 6.28 18.52
CA ALA A 184 -1.88 7.01 19.79
C ALA A 184 -0.65 6.65 20.62
N MET A 185 -0.44 7.39 21.72
CA MET A 185 0.66 7.16 22.68
C MET A 185 0.14 6.78 24.08
N ASP A 186 -1.11 6.35 24.18
CA ASP A 186 -1.73 5.83 25.39
C ASP A 186 -2.79 4.76 25.08
N ASP A 187 -3.15 3.98 26.13
CA ASP A 187 -4.07 2.86 26.02
C ASP A 187 -5.52 3.27 25.78
N GLU A 188 -5.97 4.39 26.31
CA GLU A 188 -7.34 4.85 26.17
C GLU A 188 -7.58 5.30 24.73
N LYS A 189 -6.70 6.16 24.23
CA LYS A 189 -6.80 6.70 22.88
C LYS A 189 -6.66 5.63 21.82
N ILE A 190 -5.70 4.70 21.93
CA ILE A 190 -5.53 3.65 20.93
C ILE A 190 -6.73 2.70 20.90
N LYS A 191 -7.35 2.42 22.05
CA LYS A 191 -8.60 1.63 22.11
C LYS A 191 -9.76 2.32 21.41
N SER A 192 -9.87 3.65 21.56
CA SER A 192 -10.91 4.43 20.88
C SER A 192 -10.74 4.42 19.35
N ILE A 193 -9.49 4.38 18.85
CA ILE A 193 -9.18 4.40 17.41
C ILE A 193 -9.22 3.01 16.80
N ARG A 194 -8.58 2.01 17.45
CA ARG A 194 -8.38 0.67 16.87
C ARG A 194 -9.25 -0.43 17.47
N GLY A 195 -10.08 -0.07 18.47
CA GLY A 195 -10.99 -0.99 19.15
C GLY A 195 -10.40 -1.58 20.43
N LYS A 196 -11.27 -2.17 21.25
CA LYS A 196 -10.99 -2.62 22.62
C LYS A 196 -9.80 -3.57 22.79
N LYS A 197 -9.39 -4.27 21.74
CA LYS A 197 -8.25 -5.19 21.75
C LYS A 197 -6.90 -4.47 21.62
N ALA A 198 -6.87 -3.22 21.20
CA ALA A 198 -5.63 -2.46 21.11
C ALA A 198 -5.12 -2.13 22.51
N ASN A 199 -3.79 -2.19 22.67
CA ASN A 199 -3.09 -1.84 23.90
C ASN A 199 -1.75 -1.21 23.52
N TYR A 200 -1.55 0.04 23.90
CA TYR A 200 -0.36 0.79 23.55
C TYR A 200 0.87 0.26 24.29
N ASN A 201 0.79 0.14 25.62
CA ASN A 201 1.94 -0.26 26.45
C ASN A 201 2.46 -1.65 26.06
N GLU A 202 1.56 -2.63 25.92
CA GLU A 202 1.93 -3.97 25.43
C GLU A 202 2.52 -3.95 24.02
N SER A 203 1.98 -3.11 23.15
CA SER A 203 2.49 -2.94 21.77
C SER A 203 3.92 -2.42 21.77
N ILE A 204 4.22 -1.42 22.58
CA ILE A 204 5.55 -0.83 22.71
C ILE A 204 6.55 -1.87 23.26
N GLU A 205 6.16 -2.60 24.31
CA GLU A 205 7.02 -3.69 24.86
C GLU A 205 7.37 -4.74 23.80
N LYS A 206 6.38 -5.17 23.00
CA LYS A 206 6.61 -6.14 21.92
C LYS A 206 7.58 -5.59 20.87
N ILE A 207 7.43 -4.33 20.47
CA ILE A 207 8.30 -3.71 19.48
C ILE A 207 9.73 -3.57 20.00
N PHE A 208 9.94 -3.12 21.24
CA PHE A 208 11.28 -3.06 21.83
C PHE A 208 11.94 -4.44 21.95
N LYS A 209 11.18 -5.48 22.30
CA LYS A 209 11.67 -6.86 22.26
C LYS A 209 12.13 -7.27 20.86
N LEU A 210 11.37 -6.88 19.81
CA LEU A 210 11.76 -7.17 18.43
C LEU A 210 13.00 -6.38 18.00
N ILE A 211 13.13 -5.10 18.36
CA ILE A 211 14.34 -4.30 18.10
C ILE A 211 15.57 -4.97 18.70
N LYS A 212 15.47 -5.41 19.97
CA LYS A 212 16.55 -6.12 20.65
C LYS A 212 16.91 -7.42 19.93
N ILE A 213 15.94 -8.29 19.64
CA ILE A 213 16.16 -9.57 18.95
C ILE A 213 16.72 -9.36 17.55
N LYS A 214 16.22 -8.35 16.82
CA LYS A 214 16.75 -7.95 15.50
C LYS A 214 18.25 -7.68 15.58
N LYS A 215 18.67 -6.87 16.56
CA LYS A 215 20.08 -6.53 16.79
C LYS A 215 20.92 -7.74 17.16
N GLU A 216 20.45 -8.55 18.11
CA GLU A 216 21.16 -9.74 18.61
C GLU A 216 21.35 -10.81 17.54
N ARG A 217 20.34 -11.01 16.68
CA ARG A 217 20.35 -12.03 15.61
C ARG A 217 20.80 -11.50 14.24
N GLY A 218 21.05 -10.21 14.11
CA GLY A 218 21.49 -9.59 12.86
C GLY A 218 20.43 -9.56 11.75
N PHE A 219 19.14 -9.57 12.08
CA PHE A 219 18.08 -9.51 11.10
C PHE A 219 18.09 -8.19 10.32
N LYS A 220 17.83 -8.25 9.01
CA LYS A 220 17.78 -7.07 8.12
C LYS A 220 16.38 -6.50 7.94
N THR A 221 15.39 -7.08 8.60
CA THR A 221 14.01 -6.59 8.54
C THR A 221 13.92 -5.15 9.02
N LEU A 222 13.32 -4.28 8.20
CA LEU A 222 13.02 -2.91 8.58
C LEU A 222 11.78 -2.89 9.47
N LEU A 223 11.92 -2.39 10.69
CA LEU A 223 10.81 -2.20 11.63
C LEU A 223 10.29 -0.77 11.48
N VAL A 224 8.98 -0.60 11.34
CA VAL A 224 8.39 0.69 10.94
C VAL A 224 7.23 1.08 11.84
N PRO A 225 7.47 1.75 12.98
CA PRO A 225 6.41 2.43 13.72
C PRO A 225 5.73 3.51 12.86
N CYS A 226 4.40 3.51 12.81
CA CYS A 226 3.65 4.46 11.99
C CYS A 226 2.42 4.96 12.73
N MET A 227 2.20 6.26 12.71
CA MET A 227 1.01 6.94 13.22
C MET A 227 0.25 7.62 12.06
N ILE A 228 -1.08 7.67 12.15
CA ILE A 228 -1.92 8.41 11.20
C ILE A 228 -2.21 9.79 11.77
N ALA A 229 -1.99 10.83 10.96
CA ALA A 229 -2.43 12.18 11.23
C ALA A 229 -3.92 12.32 10.89
N PHE A 230 -4.79 12.31 11.89
CA PHE A 230 -6.24 12.43 11.71
C PHE A 230 -6.70 13.88 11.48
N ASP A 231 -5.94 14.84 11.96
CA ASP A 231 -6.19 16.27 11.78
C ASP A 231 -4.88 17.07 11.88
N SER A 232 -4.97 18.38 11.66
CA SER A 232 -3.86 19.33 11.74
C SER A 232 -3.94 20.27 12.93
N LYS A 233 -4.70 19.92 13.99
CA LYS A 233 -4.79 20.72 15.19
C LYS A 233 -3.45 20.76 15.93
N GLU A 234 -3.21 21.81 16.70
CA GLU A 234 -1.95 22.00 17.41
C GLU A 234 -1.62 20.83 18.36
N GLU A 235 -2.62 20.30 19.06
CA GLU A 235 -2.47 19.13 19.93
C GLU A 235 -2.04 17.88 19.15
N SER A 236 -2.62 17.67 17.97
CA SER A 236 -2.26 16.55 17.10
C SER A 236 -0.85 16.71 16.55
N LEU A 237 -0.45 17.90 16.13
CA LEU A 237 0.91 18.17 15.67
C LEU A 237 1.94 17.96 16.79
N LYS A 238 1.60 18.33 18.03
CA LYS A 238 2.43 18.06 19.21
C LYS A 238 2.59 16.55 19.43
N LEU A 239 1.49 15.80 19.39
CA LEU A 239 1.50 14.34 19.51
C LEU A 239 2.34 13.66 18.41
N HIS A 240 2.24 14.15 17.17
CA HIS A 240 3.05 13.63 16.05
C HIS A 240 4.55 13.85 16.31
N LYS A 241 4.91 15.02 16.82
CA LYS A 241 6.29 15.32 17.18
C LYS A 241 6.78 14.44 18.34
N GLU A 242 5.99 14.28 19.39
CA GLU A 242 6.30 13.39 20.52
C GLU A 242 6.50 11.94 20.05
N PHE A 243 5.67 11.46 19.14
CA PHE A 243 5.81 10.13 18.54
C PHE A 243 7.13 9.99 17.77
N LEU A 244 7.50 10.95 16.93
CA LEU A 244 8.76 10.91 16.20
C LEU A 244 9.98 11.01 17.11
N ASP A 245 9.92 11.89 18.13
CA ASP A 245 10.99 12.05 19.12
C ASP A 245 11.18 10.79 19.96
N PHE A 246 10.11 10.06 20.28
CA PHE A 246 10.15 8.79 21.00
C PHE A 246 10.96 7.71 20.26
N TRP A 247 10.85 7.65 18.93
CA TRP A 247 11.53 6.65 18.10
C TRP A 247 12.88 7.10 17.56
N LYS A 248 13.27 8.35 17.75
CA LYS A 248 14.41 8.99 17.09
C LYS A 248 15.75 8.26 17.25
N ASN A 249 15.98 7.61 18.38
CA ASN A 249 17.25 6.94 18.70
C ASN A 249 17.19 5.42 18.52
N GLU A 250 16.08 4.90 18.05
CA GLU A 250 15.89 3.47 17.87
C GLU A 250 16.19 3.04 16.43
N ASP A 251 16.58 1.76 16.25
CA ASP A 251 16.84 1.19 14.92
C ASP A 251 15.53 0.85 14.19
N VAL A 252 14.77 1.88 13.88
CA VAL A 252 13.46 1.82 13.21
C VAL A 252 13.29 2.94 12.20
N TYR A 253 12.31 2.80 11.31
CA TYR A 253 11.87 3.84 10.40
C TYR A 253 10.50 4.39 10.86
N ALA A 254 10.50 5.34 11.78
CA ALA A 254 9.25 5.88 12.33
C ALA A 254 8.77 7.09 11.53
N TYR A 255 7.50 7.09 11.10
CA TYR A 255 6.91 8.23 10.39
C TYR A 255 5.44 8.43 10.72
N VAL A 256 4.96 9.66 10.49
CA VAL A 256 3.55 10.00 10.54
C VAL A 256 3.04 10.09 9.10
N LYS A 257 1.93 9.39 8.82
CA LYS A 257 1.31 9.39 7.50
C LYS A 257 0.05 10.23 7.48
N SER A 258 -0.28 10.77 6.31
CA SER A 258 -1.56 11.44 6.08
C SER A 258 -2.72 10.44 6.19
N GLN A 259 -3.86 10.90 6.68
CA GLN A 259 -5.09 10.11 6.68
C GLN A 259 -5.58 9.91 5.26
N ASP A 260 -5.97 8.68 4.96
CA ASP A 260 -6.73 8.36 3.75
C ASP A 260 -8.20 8.73 3.98
N ASN A 261 -8.69 9.74 3.32
CA ASN A 261 -10.03 10.31 3.56
C ASN A 261 -11.14 9.70 2.70
N ARG A 262 -10.83 8.83 1.76
CA ARG A 262 -11.80 8.23 0.82
C ARG A 262 -13.01 7.60 1.50
N TRP A 263 -12.80 7.03 2.68
CA TRP A 263 -13.83 6.33 3.45
C TRP A 263 -14.70 7.25 4.29
N TYR A 264 -14.21 8.46 4.59
CA TYR A 264 -14.86 9.42 5.48
C TYR A 264 -15.65 10.49 4.72
N PHE A 265 -15.58 10.49 3.39
CA PHE A 265 -16.19 11.54 2.58
C PHE A 265 -17.69 11.73 2.83
N GLU A 266 -18.42 10.66 3.18
CA GLU A 266 -19.86 10.75 3.52
C GLU A 266 -20.11 11.27 4.96
N GLN A 267 -19.16 11.06 5.87
CA GLN A 267 -19.32 11.42 7.29
C GLN A 267 -18.73 12.78 7.65
N ASN A 268 -17.73 13.26 6.92
CA ASN A 268 -17.02 14.51 7.21
C ASN A 268 -16.90 15.38 5.95
N LYS A 269 -18.01 15.98 5.50
CA LYS A 269 -18.04 16.98 4.40
C LYS A 269 -17.19 18.22 4.67
N THR A 270 -16.61 18.36 5.87
CA THR A 270 -15.83 19.52 6.32
C THR A 270 -14.31 19.36 6.18
N LEU A 271 -13.81 18.16 5.88
CA LEU A 271 -12.38 17.98 5.67
C LEU A 271 -12.04 18.25 4.19
N GLU A 272 -11.74 19.49 3.90
CA GLU A 272 -11.10 19.91 2.64
C GLU A 272 -9.63 19.43 2.60
N ASN A 273 -9.40 18.14 2.67
CA ASN A 273 -8.09 17.60 2.37
C ASN A 273 -7.97 17.44 0.87
N LYS A 274 -7.38 18.44 0.25
CA LYS A 274 -6.91 18.33 -1.13
C LYS A 274 -5.80 17.28 -1.15
N SER A 275 -6.03 16.17 -1.79
CA SER A 275 -5.01 15.17 -2.08
C SER A 275 -3.78 15.82 -2.72
N HIS A 276 -2.59 15.33 -2.38
CA HIS A 276 -1.34 15.71 -3.05
C HIS A 276 -1.31 15.30 -4.52
N TYR A 277 -2.21 14.40 -4.93
CA TYR A 277 -2.33 13.95 -6.30
C TYR A 277 -3.37 14.82 -7.02
N ALA A 278 -2.98 15.31 -8.17
CA ALA A 278 -3.93 16.06 -9.00
C ALA A 278 -5.10 15.16 -9.40
N LYS A 279 -6.28 15.68 -9.27
CA LYS A 279 -7.58 15.00 -9.24
C LYS A 279 -8.02 14.31 -10.54
N GLN A 280 -7.14 14.04 -11.51
CA GLN A 280 -7.56 13.66 -12.85
C GLN A 280 -6.73 12.55 -13.49
N TYR A 281 -5.74 12.04 -12.79
CA TYR A 281 -4.88 10.98 -13.28
C TYR A 281 -4.42 10.11 -12.13
N CYS A 282 -4.68 8.83 -12.24
CA CYS A 282 -4.18 7.83 -11.31
C CYS A 282 -3.25 6.87 -12.06
N GLU A 283 -2.04 6.69 -11.61
CA GLU A 283 -1.04 5.83 -12.26
C GLU A 283 -1.20 4.34 -11.96
N PHE A 284 -2.00 3.95 -10.98
CA PHE A 284 -2.21 2.53 -10.66
C PHE A 284 -2.63 1.68 -11.87
N PRO A 285 -3.55 2.12 -12.75
CA PRO A 285 -3.94 1.35 -13.93
C PRO A 285 -2.81 1.03 -14.91
N TRP A 286 -1.67 1.74 -14.82
CA TRP A 286 -0.49 1.54 -15.68
C TRP A 286 0.71 0.96 -14.94
N THR A 287 0.74 1.03 -13.63
CA THR A 287 1.94 0.68 -12.84
C THR A 287 1.83 -0.64 -12.09
N SER A 288 0.61 -1.08 -11.74
CA SER A 288 0.48 -2.25 -10.87
C SER A 288 -0.94 -2.82 -10.80
N THR A 289 -1.02 -4.04 -10.27
CA THR A 289 -2.27 -4.73 -9.97
C THR A 289 -2.39 -4.99 -8.47
N THR A 290 -3.64 -5.10 -7.99
CA THR A 290 -3.96 -5.59 -6.64
C THR A 290 -4.81 -6.85 -6.76
N VAL A 291 -4.46 -7.90 -6.01
CA VAL A 291 -5.19 -9.16 -6.02
C VAL A 291 -5.82 -9.39 -4.65
N MET A 292 -7.13 -9.59 -4.65
CA MET A 292 -7.92 -9.87 -3.46
C MET A 292 -7.84 -11.35 -3.08
N ALA A 293 -8.16 -11.69 -1.84
CA ALA A 293 -8.02 -13.05 -1.31
C ALA A 293 -8.84 -14.12 -2.08
N GLU A 294 -9.93 -13.73 -2.71
CA GLU A 294 -10.73 -14.59 -3.59
C GLU A 294 -10.20 -14.74 -5.02
N GLY A 295 -9.12 -14.03 -5.35
CA GLY A 295 -8.49 -14.05 -6.69
C GLY A 295 -8.94 -12.95 -7.63
N ASN A 296 -9.84 -12.06 -7.21
CA ASN A 296 -10.24 -10.91 -8.00
C ASN A 296 -9.09 -9.91 -8.16
N VAL A 297 -8.86 -9.47 -9.39
CA VAL A 297 -7.93 -8.39 -9.72
C VAL A 297 -8.71 -7.08 -9.69
N VAL A 298 -8.23 -6.14 -8.90
CA VAL A 298 -8.83 -4.81 -8.71
C VAL A 298 -7.78 -3.72 -9.00
N PRO A 299 -8.21 -2.48 -9.34
CA PRO A 299 -7.27 -1.44 -9.78
C PRO A 299 -6.31 -0.96 -8.69
N CYS A 300 -6.73 -0.98 -7.42
CA CYS A 300 -5.89 -0.48 -6.31
C CYS A 300 -6.37 -1.01 -4.95
N THR A 301 -5.61 -0.72 -3.91
CA THR A 301 -5.88 -1.15 -2.52
C THR A 301 -7.08 -0.46 -1.86
N GLN A 302 -7.74 0.46 -2.55
CA GLN A 302 -8.91 1.18 -2.01
C GLN A 302 -10.25 0.45 -2.27
N ILE A 303 -10.21 -0.57 -3.11
CA ILE A 303 -11.38 -1.41 -3.37
C ILE A 303 -11.56 -2.40 -2.22
N SER A 304 -12.67 -2.30 -1.49
CA SER A 304 -12.94 -3.13 -0.29
C SER A 304 -13.94 -4.25 -0.52
N ASN A 305 -14.92 -4.05 -1.40
CA ASN A 305 -16.02 -4.97 -1.67
C ASN A 305 -16.10 -5.46 -3.11
N ASN A 306 -14.96 -5.47 -3.83
CA ASN A 306 -14.94 -5.82 -5.26
C ASN A 306 -15.80 -4.88 -6.11
N GLU A 307 -15.84 -3.58 -5.77
CA GLU A 307 -16.63 -2.57 -6.49
C GLU A 307 -16.19 -2.40 -7.94
N ILE A 308 -14.90 -2.65 -8.22
CA ILE A 308 -14.32 -2.66 -9.57
C ILE A 308 -13.50 -3.93 -9.72
N VAL A 309 -14.00 -4.90 -10.47
CA VAL A 309 -13.30 -6.17 -10.76
C VAL A 309 -12.87 -6.19 -12.23
N LEU A 310 -11.57 -6.23 -12.45
CA LEU A 310 -10.95 -6.21 -13.77
C LEU A 310 -10.77 -7.61 -14.35
N GLY A 311 -10.74 -8.64 -13.50
CA GLY A 311 -10.68 -10.05 -13.85
C GLY A 311 -10.53 -10.92 -12.64
N ASN A 312 -10.38 -12.24 -12.81
CA ASN A 312 -10.11 -13.18 -11.73
C ASN A 312 -8.97 -14.12 -12.11
N THR A 313 -7.99 -14.22 -11.23
CA THR A 313 -6.77 -15.03 -11.44
C THR A 313 -7.00 -16.53 -11.42
N LYS A 314 -8.21 -17.01 -11.07
CA LYS A 314 -8.62 -18.40 -11.23
C LYS A 314 -8.97 -18.73 -12.66
N GLU A 315 -9.41 -17.74 -13.43
CA GLU A 315 -9.94 -17.89 -14.80
C GLU A 315 -8.91 -17.50 -15.85
N ASN A 316 -8.16 -16.42 -15.60
CA ASN A 316 -7.21 -15.82 -16.53
C ASN A 316 -5.85 -15.59 -15.87
N SER A 317 -4.79 -15.52 -16.67
CA SER A 317 -3.49 -15.04 -16.23
C SER A 317 -3.54 -13.53 -15.89
N LEU A 318 -2.60 -13.07 -15.06
CA LEU A 318 -2.49 -11.63 -14.78
C LEU A 318 -2.18 -10.82 -16.05
N GLU A 319 -1.41 -11.39 -16.99
CA GLU A 319 -1.08 -10.75 -18.28
C GLU A 319 -2.35 -10.55 -19.14
N GLU A 320 -3.20 -11.58 -19.26
CA GLU A 320 -4.48 -11.49 -19.99
C GLU A 320 -5.40 -10.45 -19.36
N ILE A 321 -5.52 -10.43 -18.04
CA ILE A 321 -6.34 -9.45 -17.32
C ILE A 321 -5.81 -8.04 -17.56
N TRP A 322 -4.50 -7.85 -17.42
CA TRP A 322 -3.80 -6.55 -17.53
C TRP A 322 -3.91 -5.93 -18.92
N ASN A 323 -3.87 -6.77 -19.96
CA ASN A 323 -4.01 -6.35 -21.35
C ASN A 323 -5.46 -6.43 -21.85
N GLY A 324 -6.39 -6.88 -21.00
CA GLY A 324 -7.78 -7.09 -21.33
C GLY A 324 -8.60 -5.79 -21.43
N GLU A 325 -9.81 -5.94 -21.96
CA GLU A 325 -10.71 -4.82 -22.28
C GLU A 325 -11.07 -3.97 -21.05
N LYS A 326 -11.31 -4.59 -19.89
CA LYS A 326 -11.66 -3.86 -18.67
C LYS A 326 -10.55 -2.91 -18.21
N TYR A 327 -9.28 -3.31 -18.31
CA TYR A 327 -8.15 -2.43 -18.00
C TYR A 327 -8.01 -1.31 -19.01
N LYS A 328 -8.22 -1.58 -20.31
CA LYS A 328 -8.20 -0.56 -21.38
C LYS A 328 -9.28 0.50 -21.13
N GLN A 329 -10.49 0.07 -20.82
CA GLN A 329 -11.58 0.98 -20.49
C GLN A 329 -11.27 1.81 -19.24
N LEU A 330 -10.73 1.20 -18.18
CA LEU A 330 -10.34 1.92 -16.97
C LEU A 330 -9.28 2.97 -17.26
N ARG A 331 -8.23 2.64 -18.04
CA ARG A 331 -7.18 3.57 -18.45
C ARG A 331 -7.77 4.74 -19.26
N ASN A 332 -8.60 4.44 -20.24
CA ASN A 332 -9.28 5.47 -21.02
C ASN A 332 -10.12 6.41 -20.15
N MET A 333 -10.89 5.89 -19.19
CA MET A 333 -11.63 6.71 -18.23
C MET A 333 -10.73 7.65 -17.43
N HIS A 334 -9.54 7.20 -17.02
CA HIS A 334 -8.58 8.04 -16.29
C HIS A 334 -7.94 9.13 -17.15
N ILE A 335 -7.72 8.90 -18.44
CA ILE A 335 -7.16 9.89 -19.36
C ILE A 335 -8.24 10.94 -19.72
N THR A 336 -9.43 10.47 -20.08
CA THR A 336 -10.51 11.34 -20.56
C THR A 336 -11.29 12.05 -19.45
N GLY A 337 -11.25 11.50 -18.23
CA GLY A 337 -12.10 11.92 -17.12
C GLY A 337 -13.58 11.48 -17.27
N ASN A 338 -13.90 10.69 -18.30
CA ASN A 338 -15.26 10.25 -18.60
C ASN A 338 -15.63 8.99 -17.81
N PHE A 339 -15.87 9.14 -16.52
CA PHE A 339 -16.34 8.05 -15.68
C PHE A 339 -17.87 7.94 -15.72
N PRO A 340 -18.43 6.71 -15.77
CA PRO A 340 -19.85 6.52 -15.57
C PRO A 340 -20.31 7.07 -14.20
N LYS A 341 -21.54 7.57 -14.13
CA LYS A 341 -22.14 8.00 -12.86
C LYS A 341 -22.11 6.83 -11.87
N GLY A 342 -21.66 7.08 -10.65
CA GLY A 342 -21.51 6.07 -9.61
C GLY A 342 -20.18 5.32 -9.63
N HIS A 343 -19.26 5.65 -10.54
CA HIS A 343 -17.97 4.98 -10.60
C HIS A 343 -17.08 5.35 -9.41
N LYS A 344 -16.55 4.36 -8.71
CA LYS A 344 -15.83 4.57 -7.45
C LYS A 344 -14.59 5.45 -7.57
N CYS A 345 -13.88 5.37 -8.70
CA CYS A 345 -12.72 6.23 -8.92
C CYS A 345 -13.11 7.71 -8.97
N SER A 346 -14.23 8.06 -9.61
CA SER A 346 -14.66 9.46 -9.71
C SER A 346 -15.40 9.99 -8.49
N GLU A 347 -16.10 9.13 -7.76
CA GLU A 347 -16.97 9.58 -6.66
C GLU A 347 -16.31 9.48 -5.27
N ARG A 348 -15.39 8.55 -5.09
CA ARG A 348 -14.86 8.22 -3.77
C ARG A 348 -13.34 8.22 -3.68
N CYS A 349 -12.64 8.48 -4.76
CA CYS A 349 -11.19 8.56 -4.75
C CYS A 349 -10.73 9.99 -4.46
N ASP A 350 -9.87 10.16 -3.47
CA ASP A 350 -9.24 11.45 -3.16
C ASP A 350 -8.09 11.80 -4.12
N GLN A 351 -7.74 10.90 -5.04
CA GLN A 351 -6.70 11.09 -6.04
C GLN A 351 -7.25 11.61 -7.39
N ILE A 352 -8.55 11.73 -7.52
CA ILE A 352 -9.21 12.20 -8.73
C ILE A 352 -9.92 13.53 -8.49
#